data_d48c7006f5d87193bf525e9ef9a1d176
#
_entry.id   d48c7006f5d87193bf525e9ef9a1d176
#
_cell.length_a   1.000
_cell.length_b   1.000
_cell.length_c   1.000
_cell.angle_alpha   90.00
_cell.angle_beta   90.00
_cell.angle_gamma   90.00
#
_symmetry.space_group_name_H-M   'P 1'
#
loop_
_entity.id
_entity.type
_entity.pdbx_description
1 polymer ?
#
loop_
_entity_poly.entity_id
_entity_poly.type
_entity_poly.pdbx_seq_one_letter_code
_entity_poly.pdbx_strand_id
1 'polypeptide(L)'
;MRSSKTAKDEKLTNLFLDMLAAEQGAGDNTLDAYRRDLTDFSEFLGRKKQNFAGAGTDALRDYLADLDTRGFKSSSVARRLSAMRHLFRFLLNERIRSDDPAAILSGPKRGRGLPKVLSIADVDRMLTRAKELTEAENASPQARLRAMRLYCLLEVLYATGLRVSELVSLPLSASRRDARMIVVRGKGNKERLVPLNEASRQAMADYLAAMEALKPEKKKNAPASKWLFPSFGESGHLTRQHFARDLKELASVSGLAPRLVSPHVLRHAFASHLLHNGADLRIVQTLLGHTDISTTQIYTHVVEERLKSLVRDLHPLAEK
;
A
#
# COMPACT_ATOMS: atom_id res chain seq x y z
N MET A 1 -16.02 -5.54 -33.88
CA MET A 1 -16.67 -4.21 -33.80
C MET A 1 -17.28 -4.07 -32.39
N ARG A 2 -16.81 -3.12 -31.56
CA ARG A 2 -17.45 -2.79 -30.25
C ARG A 2 -18.86 -2.24 -30.56
N SER A 3 -19.88 -2.71 -29.84
CA SER A 3 -21.28 -2.25 -29.99
C SER A 3 -21.36 -0.73 -29.74
N SER A 4 -22.16 0.00 -30.51
CA SER A 4 -22.45 1.44 -30.31
C SER A 4 -22.89 1.77 -28.86
N LYS A 5 -23.46 0.81 -28.15
CA LYS A 5 -23.88 0.94 -26.75
C LYS A 5 -22.70 0.97 -25.77
N THR A 6 -21.67 0.15 -26.03
CA THR A 6 -20.43 0.12 -25.24
C THR A 6 -19.63 1.42 -25.39
N ALA A 7 -19.66 2.03 -26.58
CA ALA A 7 -19.00 3.34 -26.78
C ALA A 7 -19.67 4.49 -26.01
N LYS A 8 -21.01 4.43 -25.82
CA LYS A 8 -21.71 5.40 -24.95
C LYS A 8 -21.36 5.22 -23.49
N ASP A 9 -21.29 3.99 -22.99
CA ASP A 9 -20.91 3.68 -21.61
C ASP A 9 -19.45 4.08 -21.34
N GLU A 10 -18.55 3.89 -22.30
CA GLU A 10 -17.15 4.34 -22.19
C GLU A 10 -17.05 5.87 -22.02
N LYS A 11 -17.84 6.63 -22.80
CA LYS A 11 -17.92 8.09 -22.65
C LYS A 11 -18.45 8.48 -21.27
N LEU A 12 -19.51 7.84 -20.78
CA LEU A 12 -20.06 8.09 -19.44
C LEU A 12 -19.07 7.72 -18.33
N THR A 13 -18.33 6.64 -18.50
CA THR A 13 -17.26 6.23 -17.58
C THR A 13 -16.18 7.30 -17.50
N ASN A 14 -15.73 7.85 -18.63
CA ASN A 14 -14.70 8.90 -18.64
C ASN A 14 -15.20 10.16 -17.94
N LEU A 15 -16.40 10.66 -18.26
CA LEU A 15 -16.98 11.84 -17.59
C LEU A 15 -17.11 11.63 -16.09
N PHE A 16 -17.55 10.45 -15.65
CA PHE A 16 -17.64 10.10 -14.23
C PHE A 16 -16.27 10.09 -13.54
N LEU A 17 -15.24 9.52 -14.18
CA LEU A 17 -13.89 9.46 -13.61
C LEU A 17 -13.24 10.85 -13.57
N ASP A 18 -13.49 11.70 -14.57
CA ASP A 18 -13.02 13.08 -14.58
C ASP A 18 -13.65 13.90 -13.43
N MET A 19 -14.95 13.73 -13.18
CA MET A 19 -15.63 14.33 -12.03
C MET A 19 -15.02 13.83 -10.70
N LEU A 20 -14.81 12.52 -10.56
CA LEU A 20 -14.18 11.96 -9.34
C LEU A 20 -12.77 12.51 -9.09
N ALA A 21 -12.00 12.72 -10.15
CA ALA A 21 -10.68 13.32 -10.06
C ALA A 21 -10.75 14.78 -9.64
N ALA A 22 -11.61 15.57 -10.30
CA ALA A 22 -11.70 17.03 -10.11
C ALA A 22 -12.36 17.40 -8.78
N GLU A 23 -13.48 16.77 -8.42
CA GLU A 23 -14.29 17.19 -7.27
C GLU A 23 -13.99 16.42 -5.99
N GLN A 24 -13.65 15.14 -6.10
CA GLN A 24 -13.43 14.27 -4.93
C GLN A 24 -11.95 13.96 -4.67
N GLY A 25 -11.04 14.46 -5.51
CA GLY A 25 -9.61 14.23 -5.36
C GLY A 25 -9.24 12.74 -5.37
N ALA A 26 -9.96 11.93 -6.18
CA ALA A 26 -9.71 10.51 -6.29
C ALA A 26 -8.31 10.25 -6.86
N GLY A 27 -7.51 9.41 -6.20
CA GLY A 27 -6.17 9.08 -6.70
C GLY A 27 -6.21 8.08 -7.86
N ASP A 28 -5.16 8.09 -8.70
CA ASP A 28 -5.03 7.30 -9.94
C ASP A 28 -5.40 5.82 -9.76
N ASN A 29 -4.94 5.19 -8.68
CA ASN A 29 -5.27 3.78 -8.40
C ASN A 29 -6.78 3.53 -8.22
N THR A 30 -7.53 4.52 -7.70
CA THR A 30 -8.99 4.43 -7.55
C THR A 30 -9.67 4.60 -8.90
N LEU A 31 -9.21 5.58 -9.68
CA LEU A 31 -9.71 5.84 -11.03
C LEU A 31 -9.50 4.63 -11.93
N ASP A 32 -8.30 4.05 -11.93
CA ASP A 32 -7.96 2.84 -12.70
C ASP A 32 -8.76 1.60 -12.24
N ALA A 33 -8.99 1.46 -10.94
CA ALA A 33 -9.80 0.36 -10.43
C ALA A 33 -11.26 0.50 -10.85
N TYR A 34 -11.83 1.71 -10.75
CA TYR A 34 -13.19 1.99 -11.16
C TYR A 34 -13.37 1.88 -12.67
N ARG A 35 -12.40 2.35 -13.45
CA ARG A 35 -12.40 2.18 -14.92
C ARG A 35 -12.52 0.71 -15.29
N ARG A 36 -11.68 -0.15 -14.73
CA ARG A 36 -11.71 -1.60 -14.99
C ARG A 36 -13.02 -2.24 -14.56
N ASP A 37 -13.55 -1.85 -13.40
CA ASP A 37 -14.79 -2.39 -12.87
C ASP A 37 -15.99 -2.00 -13.73
N LEU A 38 -16.08 -0.76 -14.18
CA LEU A 38 -17.17 -0.25 -15.01
C LEU A 38 -17.08 -0.76 -16.44
N THR A 39 -15.87 -1.00 -16.97
CA THR A 39 -15.67 -1.65 -18.26
C THR A 39 -16.25 -3.07 -18.24
N ASP A 40 -15.89 -3.89 -17.23
CA ASP A 40 -16.41 -5.25 -17.07
C ASP A 40 -17.97 -5.26 -16.91
N PHE A 41 -18.51 -4.27 -16.18
CA PHE A 41 -19.97 -4.11 -16.03
C PHE A 41 -20.64 -3.70 -17.34
N SER A 42 -20.08 -2.77 -18.11
CA SER A 42 -20.59 -2.38 -19.44
C SER A 42 -20.59 -3.55 -20.42
N GLU A 43 -19.53 -4.37 -20.41
CA GLU A 43 -19.44 -5.58 -21.23
C GLU A 43 -20.53 -6.60 -20.85
N PHE A 44 -20.78 -6.77 -19.53
CA PHE A 44 -21.89 -7.62 -19.05
C PHE A 44 -23.24 -7.13 -19.55
N LEU A 45 -23.52 -5.82 -19.41
CA LEU A 45 -24.77 -5.21 -19.91
C LEU A 45 -24.88 -5.33 -21.43
N GLY A 46 -23.78 -5.18 -22.16
CA GLY A 46 -23.74 -5.34 -23.62
C GLY A 46 -24.20 -6.73 -24.08
N ARG A 47 -23.82 -7.80 -23.36
CA ARG A 47 -24.31 -9.17 -23.61
C ARG A 47 -25.84 -9.28 -23.46
N LYS A 48 -26.42 -8.48 -22.56
CA LYS A 48 -27.86 -8.37 -22.35
C LYS A 48 -28.55 -7.30 -23.22
N LYS A 49 -27.85 -6.73 -24.18
CA LYS A 49 -28.32 -5.64 -25.06
C LYS A 49 -28.76 -4.39 -24.28
N GLN A 50 -28.21 -4.16 -23.08
CA GLN A 50 -28.43 -3.00 -22.22
C GLN A 50 -27.19 -2.08 -22.19
N ASN A 51 -27.31 -0.94 -21.49
CA ASN A 51 -26.23 0.03 -21.22
C ASN A 51 -26.51 0.72 -19.87
N PHE A 52 -25.60 1.58 -19.41
CA PHE A 52 -25.77 2.30 -18.12
C PHE A 52 -27.06 3.13 -18.06
N ALA A 53 -27.45 3.76 -19.16
CA ALA A 53 -28.65 4.60 -19.20
C ALA A 53 -29.94 3.77 -19.04
N GLY A 54 -29.97 2.51 -19.48
CA GLY A 54 -31.16 1.66 -19.48
C GLY A 54 -31.15 0.50 -18.48
N ALA A 55 -30.03 0.28 -17.76
CA ALA A 55 -29.93 -0.80 -16.80
C ALA A 55 -30.79 -0.54 -15.56
N GLY A 56 -31.67 -1.47 -15.20
CA GLY A 56 -32.45 -1.45 -13.96
C GLY A 56 -31.77 -2.25 -12.84
N THR A 57 -32.37 -2.19 -11.65
CA THR A 57 -31.87 -2.90 -10.46
C THR A 57 -31.64 -4.39 -10.67
N ASP A 58 -32.48 -5.05 -11.44
CA ASP A 58 -32.37 -6.49 -11.71
C ASP A 58 -31.12 -6.81 -12.54
N ALA A 59 -30.78 -5.98 -13.54
CA ALA A 59 -29.56 -6.15 -14.31
C ALA A 59 -28.30 -6.00 -13.43
N LEU A 60 -28.35 -5.12 -12.43
CA LEU A 60 -27.27 -4.95 -11.46
C LEU A 60 -27.16 -6.17 -10.52
N ARG A 61 -28.30 -6.71 -10.07
CA ARG A 61 -28.33 -7.97 -9.27
C ARG A 61 -27.77 -9.14 -10.05
N ASP A 62 -28.17 -9.28 -11.31
CA ASP A 62 -27.64 -10.31 -12.20
C ASP A 62 -26.13 -10.21 -12.39
N TYR A 63 -25.60 -8.98 -12.51
CA TYR A 63 -24.16 -8.76 -12.57
C TYR A 63 -23.47 -9.18 -11.28
N LEU A 64 -24.02 -8.85 -10.12
CA LEU A 64 -23.45 -9.28 -8.83
C LEU A 64 -23.46 -10.82 -8.70
N ALA A 65 -24.51 -11.50 -9.17
CA ALA A 65 -24.58 -12.95 -9.23
C ALA A 65 -23.56 -13.55 -10.22
N ASP A 66 -23.37 -12.93 -11.40
CA ASP A 66 -22.35 -13.31 -12.37
C ASP A 66 -20.91 -13.22 -11.75
N LEU A 67 -20.64 -12.17 -10.97
CA LEU A 67 -19.36 -12.04 -10.27
C LEU A 67 -19.13 -13.18 -9.26
N ASP A 68 -20.16 -13.60 -8.55
CA ASP A 68 -20.09 -14.72 -7.61
C ASP A 68 -19.82 -16.03 -8.35
N THR A 69 -20.56 -16.30 -9.44
CA THR A 69 -20.34 -17.45 -10.32
C THR A 69 -18.94 -17.49 -10.92
N ARG A 70 -18.36 -16.32 -11.25
CA ARG A 70 -16.98 -16.17 -11.73
C ARG A 70 -15.94 -16.29 -10.61
N GLY A 71 -16.34 -16.53 -9.36
CA GLY A 71 -15.44 -16.75 -8.21
C GLY A 71 -14.74 -15.49 -7.70
N PHE A 72 -15.29 -14.30 -7.89
CA PHE A 72 -14.73 -13.08 -7.36
C PHE A 72 -14.82 -13.03 -5.83
N LYS A 73 -13.73 -12.59 -5.18
CA LYS A 73 -13.72 -12.40 -3.72
C LYS A 73 -14.71 -11.32 -3.30
N SER A 74 -15.36 -11.50 -2.15
CA SER A 74 -16.34 -10.55 -1.59
C SER A 74 -15.84 -9.11 -1.52
N SER A 75 -14.52 -8.90 -1.28
CA SER A 75 -13.91 -7.55 -1.30
C SER A 75 -13.91 -6.93 -2.69
N SER A 76 -13.71 -7.72 -3.74
CA SER A 76 -13.75 -7.27 -5.13
C SER A 76 -15.19 -6.96 -5.57
N VAL A 77 -16.15 -7.79 -5.17
CA VAL A 77 -17.57 -7.55 -5.40
C VAL A 77 -18.04 -6.27 -4.71
N ALA A 78 -17.64 -6.06 -3.44
CA ALA A 78 -17.97 -4.85 -2.69
C ALA A 78 -17.40 -3.58 -3.36
N ARG A 79 -16.15 -3.61 -3.90
CA ARG A 79 -15.58 -2.50 -4.64
C ARG A 79 -16.33 -2.20 -5.93
N ARG A 80 -16.67 -3.23 -6.71
CA ARG A 80 -17.46 -3.10 -7.95
C ARG A 80 -18.84 -2.50 -7.69
N LEU A 81 -19.53 -2.96 -6.62
CA LEU A 81 -20.79 -2.37 -6.18
C LEU A 81 -20.61 -0.90 -5.78
N SER A 82 -19.52 -0.55 -5.11
CA SER A 82 -19.20 0.86 -4.79
C SER A 82 -19.03 1.69 -6.05
N ALA A 83 -18.28 1.20 -7.05
CA ALA A 83 -18.11 1.87 -8.34
C ALA A 83 -19.44 2.09 -9.06
N MET A 84 -20.31 1.07 -9.11
CA MET A 84 -21.66 1.19 -9.69
C MET A 84 -22.51 2.23 -8.95
N ARG A 85 -22.54 2.22 -7.60
CA ARG A 85 -23.29 3.21 -6.81
C ARG A 85 -22.85 4.63 -7.09
N HIS A 86 -21.53 4.87 -7.15
CA HIS A 86 -21.01 6.19 -7.46
C HIS A 86 -21.35 6.61 -8.88
N LEU A 87 -21.25 5.70 -9.86
CA LEU A 87 -21.65 5.96 -11.23
C LEU A 87 -23.14 6.31 -11.35
N PHE A 88 -24.05 5.48 -10.79
CA PHE A 88 -25.48 5.73 -10.93
C PHE A 88 -25.94 6.99 -10.20
N ARG A 89 -25.34 7.31 -9.06
CA ARG A 89 -25.55 8.60 -8.39
C ARG A 89 -25.08 9.78 -9.25
N PHE A 90 -23.94 9.66 -9.92
CA PHE A 90 -23.45 10.67 -10.87
C PHE A 90 -24.45 10.81 -12.03
N LEU A 91 -24.90 9.71 -12.65
CA LEU A 91 -25.87 9.76 -13.75
C LEU A 91 -27.20 10.39 -13.36
N LEU A 92 -27.65 10.17 -12.12
CA LEU A 92 -28.85 10.82 -11.57
C LEU A 92 -28.61 12.33 -11.36
N ASN A 93 -27.49 12.73 -10.77
CA ASN A 93 -27.14 14.12 -10.50
C ASN A 93 -27.02 14.92 -11.81
N GLU A 94 -26.39 14.35 -12.83
CA GLU A 94 -26.27 14.94 -14.17
C GLU A 94 -27.53 14.86 -15.01
N ARG A 95 -28.65 14.38 -14.44
CA ARG A 95 -29.94 14.21 -15.12
C ARG A 95 -29.86 13.35 -16.41
N ILE A 96 -28.85 12.49 -16.51
CA ILE A 96 -28.74 11.48 -17.58
C ILE A 96 -29.73 10.35 -17.32
N ARG A 97 -30.05 10.13 -16.02
CA ARG A 97 -31.12 9.24 -15.55
C ARG A 97 -32.04 9.96 -14.58
N SER A 98 -33.25 9.43 -14.41
CA SER A 98 -34.24 9.92 -13.45
C SER A 98 -34.29 9.06 -12.17
N ASP A 99 -33.50 7.98 -12.09
CA ASP A 99 -33.48 7.00 -10.99
C ASP A 99 -32.03 6.55 -10.65
N ASP A 100 -31.86 5.99 -9.46
CA ASP A 100 -30.63 5.31 -9.04
C ASP A 100 -30.91 3.82 -8.76
N PRO A 101 -30.70 2.92 -9.75
CA PRO A 101 -30.96 1.49 -9.61
C PRO A 101 -30.01 0.79 -8.62
N ALA A 102 -28.93 1.42 -8.22
CA ALA A 102 -27.96 0.88 -7.27
C ALA A 102 -28.26 1.25 -5.80
N ALA A 103 -29.19 2.18 -5.55
CA ALA A 103 -29.48 2.70 -4.21
C ALA A 103 -29.90 1.61 -3.21
N ILE A 104 -30.74 0.67 -3.64
CA ILE A 104 -31.32 -0.40 -2.78
C ILE A 104 -30.46 -1.67 -2.72
N LEU A 105 -29.38 -1.78 -3.48
CA LEU A 105 -28.54 -2.98 -3.50
C LEU A 105 -27.77 -3.09 -2.19
N SER A 106 -27.75 -4.28 -1.61
CA SER A 106 -26.91 -4.60 -0.46
C SER A 106 -25.60 -5.23 -0.93
N GLY A 107 -24.48 -4.82 -0.32
CA GLY A 107 -23.20 -5.45 -0.57
C GLY A 107 -23.08 -6.82 0.10
N PRO A 108 -22.14 -7.66 -0.35
CA PRO A 108 -21.89 -8.93 0.32
C PRO A 108 -21.58 -8.69 1.80
N LYS A 109 -22.19 -9.50 2.68
CA LYS A 109 -21.87 -9.45 4.12
C LYS A 109 -20.38 -9.71 4.28
N ARG A 110 -19.63 -8.70 4.73
CA ARG A 110 -18.23 -8.89 5.11
C ARG A 110 -18.20 -9.81 6.32
N GLY A 111 -17.79 -11.05 6.14
CA GLY A 111 -17.35 -11.86 7.27
C GLY A 111 -16.24 -11.07 7.98
N ARG A 112 -16.48 -10.61 9.21
CA ARG A 112 -15.46 -10.05 10.08
C ARG A 112 -14.55 -11.19 10.54
N GLY A 113 -13.67 -11.66 9.67
CA GLY A 113 -12.51 -12.43 10.14
C GLY A 113 -11.72 -11.52 11.07
N LEU A 114 -11.39 -12.00 12.26
CA LEU A 114 -10.46 -11.30 13.16
C LEU A 114 -9.21 -10.94 12.36
N PRO A 115 -8.73 -9.68 12.42
CA PRO A 115 -7.50 -9.30 11.77
C PRO A 115 -6.38 -10.24 12.25
N LYS A 116 -5.77 -10.96 11.33
CA LYS A 116 -4.62 -11.81 11.66
C LYS A 116 -3.44 -10.88 11.82
N VAL A 117 -3.11 -10.55 13.05
CA VAL A 117 -1.93 -9.75 13.41
C VAL A 117 -0.78 -10.74 13.65
N LEU A 118 0.38 -10.47 13.06
CA LEU A 118 1.60 -11.19 13.42
C LEU A 118 1.95 -10.84 14.87
N SER A 119 2.37 -11.83 15.67
CA SER A 119 2.89 -11.57 17.01
C SER A 119 4.27 -10.90 16.94
N ILE A 120 4.70 -10.30 18.05
CA ILE A 120 6.06 -9.75 18.18
C ILE A 120 7.08 -10.84 17.87
N ALA A 121 6.89 -12.04 18.43
CA ALA A 121 7.76 -13.20 18.20
C ALA A 121 7.81 -13.65 16.73
N ASP A 122 6.69 -13.53 15.97
CA ASP A 122 6.69 -13.84 14.54
C ASP A 122 7.50 -12.81 13.75
N VAL A 123 7.39 -11.54 14.08
CA VAL A 123 8.16 -10.46 13.43
C VAL A 123 9.64 -10.58 13.77
N ASP A 124 9.98 -10.81 15.04
CA ASP A 124 11.35 -11.02 15.50
C ASP A 124 12.02 -12.20 14.76
N ARG A 125 11.32 -13.32 14.64
CA ARG A 125 11.79 -14.50 13.88
C ARG A 125 12.04 -14.17 12.41
N MET A 126 11.20 -13.34 11.80
CA MET A 126 11.42 -12.89 10.41
C MET A 126 12.64 -11.97 10.30
N LEU A 127 12.82 -11.03 11.24
CA LEU A 127 13.97 -10.13 11.26
C LEU A 127 15.28 -10.89 11.47
N THR A 128 15.31 -11.80 12.46
CA THR A 128 16.45 -12.68 12.73
C THR A 128 16.80 -13.50 11.49
N ARG A 129 15.80 -14.13 10.86
CA ARG A 129 16.05 -14.93 9.65
C ARG A 129 16.54 -14.08 8.47
N ALA A 130 15.98 -12.88 8.29
CA ALA A 130 16.44 -11.97 7.26
C ALA A 130 17.89 -11.52 7.47
N LYS A 131 18.30 -11.30 8.72
CA LYS A 131 19.68 -10.96 9.10
C LYS A 131 20.63 -12.13 8.82
N GLU A 132 20.29 -13.33 9.27
CA GLU A 132 21.09 -14.56 8.98
C GLU A 132 21.36 -14.74 7.47
N LEU A 133 20.36 -14.45 6.63
CA LEU A 133 20.52 -14.53 5.17
C LEU A 133 21.55 -13.53 4.62
N THR A 134 21.81 -12.42 5.32
CA THR A 134 22.87 -11.47 4.93
C THR A 134 24.26 -11.99 5.18
N GLU A 135 24.42 -12.91 6.13
CA GLU A 135 25.68 -13.46 6.63
C GLU A 135 25.99 -14.84 6.03
N ALA A 136 25.14 -15.36 5.13
CA ALA A 136 25.32 -16.69 4.54
C ALA A 136 26.67 -16.81 3.80
N GLU A 137 27.54 -17.72 4.25
CA GLU A 137 28.93 -17.86 3.78
C GLU A 137 29.02 -18.17 2.28
N ASN A 138 28.13 -19.01 1.76
CA ASN A 138 28.15 -19.45 0.36
C ASN A 138 27.28 -18.60 -0.58
N ALA A 139 26.80 -17.43 -0.12
CA ALA A 139 25.98 -16.57 -0.95
C ALA A 139 26.84 -15.77 -1.94
N SER A 140 26.43 -15.75 -3.22
CA SER A 140 27.06 -14.85 -4.19
C SER A 140 26.90 -13.39 -3.75
N PRO A 141 27.82 -12.48 -4.17
CA PRO A 141 27.72 -11.06 -3.81
C PRO A 141 26.37 -10.43 -4.15
N GLN A 142 25.75 -10.84 -5.27
CA GLN A 142 24.44 -10.38 -5.69
C GLN A 142 23.31 -10.95 -4.80
N ALA A 143 23.43 -12.22 -4.37
CA ALA A 143 22.47 -12.85 -3.45
C ALA A 143 22.54 -12.16 -2.08
N ARG A 144 23.74 -11.91 -1.58
CA ARG A 144 23.96 -11.16 -0.32
C ARG A 144 23.38 -9.75 -0.39
N LEU A 145 23.61 -9.01 -1.48
CA LEU A 145 23.00 -7.67 -1.65
C LEU A 145 21.46 -7.72 -1.65
N ARG A 146 20.85 -8.77 -2.24
CA ARG A 146 19.38 -8.96 -2.19
C ARG A 146 18.90 -9.24 -0.77
N ALA A 147 19.63 -10.06 -0.02
CA ALA A 147 19.32 -10.34 1.39
C ALA A 147 19.41 -9.08 2.24
N MET A 148 20.49 -8.30 2.09
CA MET A 148 20.67 -7.02 2.80
C MET A 148 19.57 -6.02 2.44
N ARG A 149 19.16 -5.95 1.19
CA ARG A 149 18.01 -5.11 0.77
C ARG A 149 16.72 -5.55 1.45
N LEU A 150 16.46 -6.86 1.51
CA LEU A 150 15.24 -7.39 2.13
C LEU A 150 15.23 -7.13 3.63
N TYR A 151 16.36 -7.35 4.32
CA TYR A 151 16.54 -7.06 5.73
C TYR A 151 16.32 -5.55 6.01
N CYS A 152 16.95 -4.69 5.23
CA CYS A 152 16.77 -3.23 5.34
C CYS A 152 15.30 -2.82 5.13
N LEU A 153 14.62 -3.35 4.11
CA LEU A 153 13.21 -3.06 3.87
C LEU A 153 12.32 -3.49 5.05
N LEU A 154 12.62 -4.65 5.64
CA LEU A 154 11.86 -5.19 6.78
C LEU A 154 12.08 -4.36 8.04
N GLU A 155 13.35 -4.02 8.36
CA GLU A 155 13.70 -3.15 9.49
C GLU A 155 13.03 -1.78 9.37
N VAL A 156 13.17 -1.12 8.22
CA VAL A 156 12.56 0.19 8.00
C VAL A 156 11.03 0.12 8.08
N LEU A 157 10.41 -0.92 7.50
CA LEU A 157 8.95 -1.07 7.54
C LEU A 157 8.45 -1.24 8.97
N TYR A 158 9.12 -2.08 9.77
CA TYR A 158 8.69 -2.37 11.14
C TYR A 158 9.08 -1.27 12.13
N ALA A 159 10.14 -0.49 11.87
CA ALA A 159 10.48 0.70 12.66
C ALA A 159 9.51 1.88 12.45
N THR A 160 8.96 2.00 11.23
CA THR A 160 8.27 3.23 10.80
C THR A 160 6.79 3.06 10.49
N GLY A 161 6.35 1.83 10.23
CA GLY A 161 5.00 1.55 9.77
C GLY A 161 4.62 2.20 8.44
N LEU A 162 5.57 2.48 7.55
CA LEU A 162 5.33 3.09 6.24
C LEU A 162 4.33 2.28 5.39
N ARG A 163 3.59 2.96 4.50
CA ARG A 163 2.90 2.25 3.42
C ARG A 163 3.92 1.64 2.47
N VAL A 164 3.62 0.48 1.90
CA VAL A 164 4.57 -0.19 1.00
C VAL A 164 5.01 0.70 -0.18
N SER A 165 4.13 1.54 -0.70
CA SER A 165 4.47 2.51 -1.75
C SER A 165 5.46 3.57 -1.27
N GLU A 166 5.30 4.06 -0.05
CA GLU A 166 6.20 5.03 0.57
C GLU A 166 7.57 4.41 0.83
N LEU A 167 7.60 3.18 1.35
CA LEU A 167 8.82 2.44 1.66
C LEU A 167 9.68 2.21 0.40
N VAL A 168 9.10 1.61 -0.65
CA VAL A 168 9.87 1.26 -1.86
C VAL A 168 10.31 2.48 -2.67
N SER A 169 9.65 3.62 -2.49
CA SER A 169 9.99 4.90 -3.13
C SER A 169 10.71 5.87 -2.17
N LEU A 170 11.35 5.38 -1.13
CA LEU A 170 12.17 6.24 -0.26
C LEU A 170 13.33 6.85 -1.08
N PRO A 171 13.55 8.16 -0.96
CA PRO A 171 14.69 8.81 -1.60
C PRO A 171 16.01 8.38 -0.92
N LEU A 172 17.09 8.42 -1.65
CA LEU A 172 18.42 8.11 -1.10
C LEU A 172 18.77 9.00 0.10
N SER A 173 18.27 10.23 0.12
CA SER A 173 18.47 11.16 1.25
C SER A 173 17.89 10.69 2.58
N ALA A 174 16.98 9.70 2.58
CA ALA A 174 16.44 9.11 3.79
C ALA A 174 17.49 8.32 4.60
N SER A 175 18.62 7.94 3.98
CA SER A 175 19.70 7.16 4.59
C SER A 175 20.86 8.01 5.10
N ARG A 176 20.70 9.32 5.28
CA ARG A 176 21.76 10.15 5.85
C ARG A 176 22.10 9.67 7.27
N ARG A 177 23.41 9.56 7.58
CA ARG A 177 23.91 8.97 8.84
C ARG A 177 23.36 9.62 10.11
N ASP A 178 23.08 10.90 10.06
CA ASP A 178 22.57 11.74 11.16
C ASP A 178 21.06 11.89 11.16
N ALA A 179 20.37 11.37 10.14
CA ALA A 179 18.91 11.46 10.05
C ALA A 179 18.23 10.52 11.04
N ARG A 180 17.78 11.07 12.18
CA ARG A 180 16.90 10.37 13.13
C ARG A 180 15.45 10.37 12.70
N MET A 181 15.09 11.18 11.72
CA MET A 181 13.75 11.35 11.18
C MET A 181 13.83 11.38 9.64
N ILE A 182 12.83 10.80 9.00
CA ILE A 182 12.64 10.89 7.55
C ILE A 182 11.36 11.62 7.20
N VAL A 183 11.40 12.41 6.13
CA VAL A 183 10.22 13.04 5.55
C VAL A 183 9.59 12.05 4.58
N VAL A 184 8.31 11.74 4.79
CA VAL A 184 7.55 10.83 3.94
C VAL A 184 6.36 11.57 3.34
N ARG A 185 6.21 11.46 2.02
CA ARG A 185 5.08 12.01 1.28
C ARG A 185 3.95 10.99 1.17
N GLY A 186 2.79 11.33 1.73
CA GLY A 186 1.60 10.50 1.71
C GLY A 186 0.61 10.86 0.60
N LYS A 187 -0.62 10.35 0.73
CA LYS A 187 -1.72 10.68 -0.18
C LYS A 187 -1.98 12.20 -0.20
N GLY A 188 -2.18 12.76 -1.39
CA GLY A 188 -2.40 14.20 -1.56
C GLY A 188 -1.15 15.06 -1.34
N ASN A 189 0.05 14.48 -1.54
CA ASN A 189 1.33 15.18 -1.37
C ASN A 189 1.60 15.75 0.03
N LYS A 190 0.85 15.27 1.05
CA LYS A 190 1.06 15.68 2.44
C LYS A 190 2.30 15.01 2.99
N GLU A 191 3.19 15.81 3.58
CA GLU A 191 4.42 15.32 4.20
C GLU A 191 4.20 15.05 5.69
N ARG A 192 4.93 14.05 6.21
CA ARG A 192 5.02 13.78 7.63
C ARG A 192 6.43 13.34 8.01
N LEU A 193 6.83 13.66 9.22
CA LEU A 193 8.07 13.17 9.83
C LEU A 193 7.82 11.80 10.47
N VAL A 194 8.74 10.88 10.23
CA VAL A 194 8.68 9.52 10.80
C VAL A 194 10.06 9.21 11.41
N PRO A 195 10.11 8.81 12.71
CA PRO A 195 11.37 8.48 13.36
C PRO A 195 11.93 7.16 12.86
N LEU A 196 13.26 7.06 12.87
CA LEU A 196 14.03 5.86 12.62
C LEU A 196 14.68 5.39 13.93
N ASN A 197 14.64 4.10 14.22
CA ASN A 197 15.43 3.47 15.27
C ASN A 197 16.85 3.16 14.77
N GLU A 198 17.73 2.78 15.68
CA GLU A 198 19.13 2.48 15.37
C GLU A 198 19.26 1.32 14.38
N ALA A 199 18.51 0.22 14.60
CA ALA A 199 18.54 -0.97 13.75
C ALA A 199 18.20 -0.65 12.29
N SER A 200 17.17 0.15 12.04
CA SER A 200 16.78 0.56 10.68
C SER A 200 17.83 1.47 10.03
N ARG A 201 18.47 2.37 10.79
CA ARG A 201 19.57 3.22 10.29
C ARG A 201 20.81 2.40 9.92
N GLN A 202 21.18 1.45 10.79
CA GLN A 202 22.32 0.56 10.53
C GLN A 202 22.04 -0.33 9.31
N ALA A 203 20.85 -0.92 9.21
CA ALA A 203 20.47 -1.75 8.05
C ALA A 203 20.52 -0.95 6.72
N MET A 204 20.13 0.33 6.75
CA MET A 204 20.29 1.21 5.57
C MET A 204 21.76 1.47 5.23
N ALA A 205 22.60 1.74 6.22
CA ALA A 205 24.02 1.99 6.02
C ALA A 205 24.74 0.76 5.44
N ASP A 206 24.48 -0.42 6.01
CA ASP A 206 25.06 -1.69 5.56
C ASP A 206 24.65 -2.05 4.14
N TYR A 207 23.35 -1.88 3.83
CA TYR A 207 22.84 -2.10 2.47
C TYR A 207 23.51 -1.17 1.45
N LEU A 208 23.67 0.12 1.77
CA LEU A 208 24.30 1.09 0.88
C LEU A 208 25.79 0.80 0.70
N ALA A 209 26.51 0.43 1.75
CA ALA A 209 27.90 0.02 1.67
C ALA A 209 28.10 -1.19 0.76
N ALA A 210 27.24 -2.21 0.89
CA ALA A 210 27.27 -3.39 0.03
C ALA A 210 26.91 -3.06 -1.43
N MET A 211 25.95 -2.18 -1.65
CA MET A 211 25.57 -1.72 -2.99
C MET A 211 26.73 -0.96 -3.66
N GLU A 212 27.45 -0.12 -2.92
CA GLU A 212 28.62 0.62 -3.44
C GLU A 212 29.77 -0.32 -3.76
N ALA A 213 30.06 -1.29 -2.90
CA ALA A 213 31.11 -2.28 -3.11
C ALA A 213 30.90 -3.14 -4.37
N LEU A 214 29.66 -3.33 -4.79
CA LEU A 214 29.31 -4.10 -5.99
C LEU A 214 29.21 -3.28 -7.27
N LYS A 215 29.42 -1.96 -7.21
CA LYS A 215 29.44 -1.13 -8.41
C LYS A 215 30.60 -1.50 -9.33
N PRO A 216 30.37 -1.78 -10.61
CA PRO A 216 31.45 -1.94 -11.56
C PRO A 216 32.33 -0.68 -11.63
N GLU A 217 33.64 -0.84 -11.79
CA GLU A 217 34.62 0.26 -11.91
C GLU A 217 34.17 1.36 -12.90
N LYS A 218 33.66 0.93 -14.08
CA LYS A 218 33.15 1.84 -15.12
C LYS A 218 31.93 2.67 -14.70
N LYS A 219 31.25 2.32 -13.60
CA LYS A 219 30.06 3.01 -13.08
C LYS A 219 30.30 3.69 -11.73
N LYS A 220 31.51 3.68 -11.20
CA LYS A 220 31.84 4.35 -9.92
C LYS A 220 31.54 5.86 -9.95
N ASN A 221 31.75 6.49 -11.11
CA ASN A 221 31.49 7.92 -11.33
C ASN A 221 30.09 8.22 -11.88
N ALA A 222 29.23 7.21 -12.06
CA ALA A 222 27.87 7.45 -12.50
C ALA A 222 27.05 8.10 -11.36
N PRO A 223 26.10 9.01 -11.68
CA PRO A 223 25.26 9.62 -10.68
C PRO A 223 24.52 8.56 -9.86
N ALA A 224 24.49 8.74 -8.55
CA ALA A 224 23.77 7.85 -7.65
C ALA A 224 22.27 7.86 -7.99
N SER A 225 21.62 6.72 -7.80
CA SER A 225 20.15 6.66 -7.89
C SER A 225 19.52 7.67 -6.93
N LYS A 226 18.43 8.30 -7.34
CA LYS A 226 17.63 9.13 -6.43
C LYS A 226 16.90 8.32 -5.37
N TRP A 227 16.80 7.00 -5.56
CA TRP A 227 16.05 6.08 -4.70
C TRP A 227 16.97 5.26 -3.81
N LEU A 228 16.54 5.03 -2.58
CA LEU A 228 17.23 4.14 -1.64
C LEU A 228 17.20 2.67 -2.14
N PHE A 229 16.11 2.24 -2.74
CA PHE A 229 15.92 0.89 -3.29
C PHE A 229 15.77 0.94 -4.82
N PRO A 230 16.87 1.14 -5.57
CA PRO A 230 16.83 1.28 -7.02
C PRO A 230 16.42 0.00 -7.73
N SER A 231 15.82 0.14 -8.91
CA SER A 231 15.47 -0.96 -9.83
C SER A 231 15.56 -0.48 -11.27
N PHE A 232 15.71 -1.43 -12.19
CA PHE A 232 15.77 -1.14 -13.64
C PHE A 232 14.39 -0.96 -14.29
N GLY A 233 13.29 -1.10 -13.53
CA GLY A 233 11.95 -0.89 -14.07
C GLY A 233 11.66 0.59 -14.34
N GLU A 234 10.55 0.87 -15.01
CA GLU A 234 10.10 2.21 -15.41
C GLU A 234 10.05 3.22 -14.25
N SER A 235 9.64 2.78 -13.05
CA SER A 235 9.62 3.62 -11.85
C SER A 235 11.02 3.98 -11.32
N GLY A 236 12.05 3.29 -11.74
CA GLY A 236 13.43 3.44 -11.27
C GLY A 236 13.68 2.93 -9.83
N HIS A 237 12.63 2.47 -9.14
CA HIS A 237 12.72 1.89 -7.79
C HIS A 237 12.06 0.51 -7.70
N LEU A 238 12.31 -0.20 -6.60
CA LEU A 238 11.72 -1.51 -6.34
C LEU A 238 10.19 -1.46 -6.39
N THR A 239 9.56 -2.46 -7.01
CA THR A 239 8.11 -2.52 -7.07
C THR A 239 7.51 -3.11 -5.79
N ARG A 240 6.28 -2.69 -5.47
CA ARG A 240 5.51 -3.23 -4.34
C ARG A 240 5.32 -4.75 -4.44
N GLN A 241 5.10 -5.25 -5.67
CA GLN A 241 4.90 -6.66 -5.95
C GLN A 241 6.18 -7.46 -5.69
N HIS A 242 7.34 -6.92 -6.08
CA HIS A 242 8.63 -7.57 -5.84
C HIS A 242 8.88 -7.72 -4.32
N PHE A 243 8.76 -6.63 -3.56
CA PHE A 243 8.92 -6.71 -2.11
C PHE A 243 7.90 -7.66 -1.44
N ALA A 244 6.64 -7.65 -1.89
CA ALA A 244 5.63 -8.55 -1.34
C ALA A 244 5.93 -10.03 -1.63
N ARG A 245 6.58 -10.36 -2.77
CA ARG A 245 7.04 -11.70 -3.10
C ARG A 245 8.21 -12.10 -2.20
N ASP A 246 9.26 -11.26 -2.13
CA ASP A 246 10.44 -11.53 -1.31
C ASP A 246 10.05 -11.73 0.17
N LEU A 247 9.06 -10.96 0.66
CA LEU A 247 8.52 -11.08 2.00
C LEU A 247 7.79 -12.42 2.26
N LYS A 248 7.08 -12.95 1.26
CA LYS A 248 6.43 -14.27 1.35
C LYS A 248 7.45 -15.42 1.35
N GLU A 249 8.49 -15.28 0.57
CA GLU A 249 9.61 -16.22 0.55
C GLU A 249 10.31 -16.24 1.92
N LEU A 250 10.59 -15.07 2.49
CA LEU A 250 11.13 -14.95 3.85
C LEU A 250 10.20 -15.59 4.89
N ALA A 251 8.90 -15.33 4.83
CA ALA A 251 7.93 -15.93 5.75
C ALA A 251 7.99 -17.45 5.73
N SER A 252 8.08 -18.04 4.52
CA SER A 252 8.18 -19.50 4.35
C SER A 252 9.42 -20.07 5.04
N VAL A 253 10.61 -19.47 4.83
CA VAL A 253 11.86 -19.93 5.44
C VAL A 253 11.97 -19.58 6.94
N SER A 254 11.11 -18.70 7.43
CA SER A 254 10.94 -18.37 8.87
C SER A 254 9.90 -19.26 9.56
N GLY A 255 9.35 -20.30 8.88
CA GLY A 255 8.33 -21.18 9.43
C GLY A 255 6.94 -20.52 9.59
N LEU A 256 6.67 -19.44 8.86
CA LEU A 256 5.37 -18.78 8.86
C LEU A 256 4.60 -19.07 7.57
N ALA A 257 3.27 -19.15 7.66
CA ALA A 257 2.45 -19.34 6.48
C ALA A 257 2.48 -18.07 5.58
N PRO A 258 2.96 -18.13 4.32
CA PRO A 258 3.11 -16.95 3.45
C PRO A 258 1.82 -16.15 3.23
N ARG A 259 0.65 -16.81 3.33
CA ARG A 259 -0.66 -16.17 3.23
C ARG A 259 -0.97 -15.20 4.38
N LEU A 260 -0.26 -15.31 5.50
CA LEU A 260 -0.44 -14.46 6.68
C LEU A 260 0.47 -13.24 6.65
N VAL A 261 1.44 -13.20 5.74
CA VAL A 261 2.48 -12.17 5.70
C VAL A 261 2.30 -11.29 4.45
N SER A 262 2.29 -10.01 4.68
CA SER A 262 2.31 -8.98 3.63
C SER A 262 2.81 -7.66 4.22
N PRO A 263 3.25 -6.69 3.38
CA PRO A 263 3.65 -5.37 3.89
C PRO A 263 2.54 -4.67 4.70
N HIS A 264 1.28 -4.89 4.33
CA HIS A 264 0.14 -4.31 5.04
C HIS A 264 -0.06 -4.95 6.43
N VAL A 265 0.12 -6.27 6.53
CA VAL A 265 0.03 -7.00 7.81
C VAL A 265 1.17 -6.59 8.75
N LEU A 266 2.40 -6.43 8.25
CA LEU A 266 3.52 -5.92 9.05
C LEU A 266 3.30 -4.50 9.56
N ARG A 267 2.79 -3.61 8.70
CA ARG A 267 2.41 -2.27 9.14
C ARG A 267 1.29 -2.31 10.20
N HIS A 268 0.35 -3.22 10.07
CA HIS A 268 -0.71 -3.40 11.08
C HIS A 268 -0.13 -3.97 12.39
N ALA A 269 0.80 -4.92 12.30
CA ALA A 269 1.53 -5.45 13.46
C ALA A 269 2.30 -4.32 14.18
N PHE A 270 3.06 -3.48 13.46
CA PHE A 270 3.71 -2.30 14.04
C PHE A 270 2.73 -1.44 14.84
N ALA A 271 1.59 -1.06 14.25
CA ALA A 271 0.60 -0.23 14.94
C ALA A 271 0.03 -0.91 16.20
N SER A 272 -0.33 -2.20 16.08
CA SER A 272 -0.91 -2.97 17.19
C SER A 272 0.10 -3.20 18.31
N HIS A 273 1.36 -3.45 17.98
CA HIS A 273 2.42 -3.66 18.96
C HIS A 273 2.77 -2.38 19.71
N LEU A 274 2.83 -1.22 19.04
CA LEU A 274 2.99 0.07 19.72
C LEU A 274 1.85 0.35 20.69
N LEU A 275 0.60 0.14 20.26
CA LEU A 275 -0.58 0.32 21.13
C LEU A 275 -0.56 -0.65 22.32
N HIS A 276 -0.17 -1.90 22.10
CA HIS A 276 -0.04 -2.91 23.17
C HIS A 276 1.03 -2.51 24.20
N ASN A 277 2.11 -1.87 23.75
CA ASN A 277 3.18 -1.36 24.59
C ASN A 277 2.85 0.01 25.24
N GLY A 278 1.60 0.48 25.14
CA GLY A 278 1.13 1.69 25.81
C GLY A 278 1.24 2.99 25.01
N ALA A 279 1.53 2.91 23.71
CA ALA A 279 1.56 4.10 22.87
C ALA A 279 0.15 4.72 22.74
N ASP A 280 0.08 6.05 22.77
CA ASP A 280 -1.16 6.78 22.54
C ASP A 280 -1.68 6.57 21.10
N LEU A 281 -2.98 6.27 20.98
CA LEU A 281 -3.63 5.99 19.69
C LEU A 281 -3.47 7.14 18.70
N ARG A 282 -3.55 8.40 19.14
CA ARG A 282 -3.43 9.58 18.28
C ARG A 282 -2.02 9.69 17.71
N ILE A 283 -1.00 9.37 18.53
CA ILE A 283 0.39 9.38 18.07
C ILE A 283 0.60 8.28 17.03
N VAL A 284 0.09 7.07 17.25
CA VAL A 284 0.16 5.98 16.28
C VAL A 284 -0.56 6.34 14.99
N GLN A 285 -1.74 6.98 15.06
CA GLN A 285 -2.46 7.48 13.87
C GLN A 285 -1.65 8.52 13.10
N THR A 286 -0.98 9.43 13.79
CA THR A 286 -0.10 10.46 13.19
C THR A 286 1.08 9.80 12.47
N LEU A 287 1.78 8.85 13.12
CA LEU A 287 2.86 8.09 12.50
C LEU A 287 2.41 7.38 11.22
N LEU A 288 1.22 6.79 11.26
CA LEU A 288 0.65 6.10 10.10
C LEU A 288 0.14 7.04 9.01
N GLY A 289 0.01 8.34 9.26
CA GLY A 289 -0.51 9.32 8.30
C GLY A 289 -2.00 9.08 7.98
N HIS A 290 -2.82 8.90 9.01
CA HIS A 290 -4.28 8.94 8.90
C HIS A 290 -4.72 10.39 8.85
N THR A 291 -5.41 10.80 7.78
CA THR A 291 -5.63 12.19 7.37
C THR A 291 -6.73 12.95 8.13
N ASP A 292 -7.32 12.41 9.18
CA ASP A 292 -8.52 12.98 9.81
C ASP A 292 -8.25 13.77 11.11
N ILE A 293 -7.10 14.43 11.22
CA ILE A 293 -6.90 15.41 12.31
C ILE A 293 -6.33 16.70 11.73
N SER A 294 -7.21 17.68 11.61
CA SER A 294 -6.91 19.08 11.30
C SER A 294 -6.12 19.73 12.44
N THR A 295 -4.80 19.59 12.49
CA THR A 295 -3.93 20.44 13.32
C THR A 295 -2.47 20.31 12.90
N THR A 296 -2.12 20.90 11.77
CA THR A 296 -0.73 20.88 11.26
C THR A 296 0.11 22.05 11.80
N GLN A 297 -0.36 22.90 12.72
CA GLN A 297 0.32 24.16 13.04
C GLN A 297 0.88 24.31 14.46
N ILE A 298 0.76 23.37 15.39
CA ILE A 298 1.19 23.61 16.79
C ILE A 298 2.23 22.59 17.33
N TYR A 299 2.75 21.65 16.55
CA TYR A 299 3.44 20.48 17.11
C TYR A 299 4.90 20.25 16.67
N THR A 300 5.66 21.24 16.23
CA THR A 300 6.98 21.00 15.63
C THR A 300 8.06 20.52 16.60
N HIS A 301 8.09 20.93 17.86
CA HIS A 301 9.15 20.50 18.79
C HIS A 301 8.72 19.43 19.82
N VAL A 302 7.55 19.59 20.43
CA VAL A 302 7.07 18.66 21.50
C VAL A 302 6.68 17.30 20.93
N VAL A 303 6.14 17.26 19.69
CA VAL A 303 5.79 16.02 19.00
C VAL A 303 7.05 15.27 18.56
N GLU A 304 8.09 15.96 18.12
CA GLU A 304 9.33 15.33 17.66
C GLU A 304 10.04 14.57 18.79
N GLU A 305 10.15 15.16 19.97
CA GLU A 305 10.73 14.49 21.13
C GLU A 305 9.88 13.31 21.62
N ARG A 306 8.55 13.47 21.66
CA ARG A 306 7.61 12.42 22.04
C ARG A 306 7.57 11.27 21.02
N LEU A 307 7.69 11.54 19.71
CA LEU A 307 7.78 10.50 18.70
C LEU A 307 9.09 9.72 18.79
N LYS A 308 10.20 10.40 19.06
CA LYS A 308 11.51 9.77 19.28
C LYS A 308 11.50 8.85 20.50
N SER A 309 10.98 9.32 21.64
CA SER A 309 10.89 8.51 22.85
C SER A 309 9.96 7.31 22.64
N LEU A 310 8.86 7.47 21.95
CA LEU A 310 7.88 6.42 21.71
C LEU A 310 8.45 5.27 20.87
N VAL A 311 9.21 5.56 19.81
CA VAL A 311 9.88 4.51 19.01
C VAL A 311 11.08 3.92 19.78
N ARG A 312 11.81 4.72 20.54
CA ARG A 312 12.91 4.23 21.36
C ARG A 312 12.43 3.35 22.52
N ASP A 313 11.38 3.78 23.24
CA ASP A 313 11.02 3.20 24.53
C ASP A 313 9.87 2.17 24.41
N LEU A 314 9.00 2.30 23.40
CA LEU A 314 7.80 1.46 23.20
C LEU A 314 7.83 0.60 21.94
N HIS A 315 8.89 0.68 21.13
CA HIS A 315 9.04 -0.25 20.03
C HIS A 315 9.28 -1.67 20.56
N PRO A 316 8.60 -2.72 20.05
CA PRO A 316 8.68 -4.08 20.59
C PRO A 316 10.10 -4.67 20.64
N LEU A 317 10.97 -4.21 19.76
CA LEU A 317 12.39 -4.60 19.66
C LEU A 317 13.33 -3.44 20.08
N ALA A 318 12.90 -2.52 20.93
CA ALA A 318 13.79 -1.54 21.53
C ALA A 318 14.80 -2.27 22.43
N GLU A 319 16.07 -1.91 22.34
CA GLU A 319 17.09 -2.41 23.24
C GLU A 319 16.71 -2.04 24.67
N LYS A 320 16.63 -3.07 25.54
CA LYS A 320 16.45 -2.90 27.00
C LYS A 320 17.75 -2.50 27.64
#